data_bacf4444f53ba9ed23f18381c93bf731
#
_entry.id   bacf4444f53ba9ed23f18381c93bf731
#
_cell.length_a   1.000
_cell.length_b   1.000
_cell.length_c   1.000
_cell.angle_alpha   90.00
_cell.angle_beta   90.00
_cell.angle_gamma   90.00
#
_symmetry.space_group_name_H-M   'P 1'
#
loop_
_entity.id
_entity.type
_entity.pdbx_description
1 polymer ?
#
loop_
_entity_poly.entity_id
_entity_poly.type
_entity_poly.pdbx_seq_one_letter_code
_entity_poly.pdbx_strand_id
1 'polypeptide(L)'
;MESVLACFQAARAARSPVIVQSAWSEMEPQMITYADLAGLIRCFGARFAEVPFAIHLDHGMSEEECMGALAGGFSSIMYDGSAGSYEDNVTVTRRLRRAAGAGGTLEAEVGRVGGAEGGGGDFEIVKSDPEQLRDFLEKTGADAIAVSIGNFHGSHGVHKGAPKLDFELLARLHDVCGVPLVLHGASGIPEADVRRAVTMGICKVNYYTQLYNVYMDCVRDNCGETMEECMGRATRVLAGEIEKLMDMCGSAGKA
;
A
#
# COMPACT_ATOMS: atom_id res chain seq x y z
N MET A 1 -12.88 3.85 -11.27
CA MET A 1 -12.92 2.78 -12.29
C MET A 1 -11.60 2.73 -13.05
N GLU A 2 -11.12 3.85 -13.56
CA GLU A 2 -9.92 3.97 -14.40
C GLU A 2 -8.66 3.44 -13.74
N SER A 3 -8.44 3.77 -12.46
CA SER A 3 -7.28 3.32 -11.68
C SER A 3 -7.27 1.79 -11.49
N VAL A 4 -8.42 1.20 -11.18
CA VAL A 4 -8.53 -0.26 -11.06
C VAL A 4 -8.25 -0.95 -12.39
N LEU A 5 -8.82 -0.42 -13.50
CA LEU A 5 -8.54 -0.95 -14.85
C LEU A 5 -7.06 -0.82 -15.20
N ALA A 6 -6.42 0.30 -14.89
CA ALA A 6 -4.99 0.52 -15.13
C ALA A 6 -4.12 -0.51 -14.39
N CYS A 7 -4.43 -0.82 -13.12
CA CYS A 7 -3.74 -1.85 -12.35
C CYS A 7 -3.78 -3.21 -13.05
N PHE A 8 -4.93 -3.65 -13.52
CA PHE A 8 -5.07 -4.94 -14.20
C PHE A 8 -4.43 -4.95 -15.58
N GLN A 9 -4.50 -3.85 -16.34
CA GLN A 9 -3.81 -3.75 -17.63
C GLN A 9 -2.29 -3.85 -17.48
N ALA A 10 -1.72 -3.10 -16.53
CA ALA A 10 -0.31 -3.13 -16.20
C ALA A 10 0.13 -4.52 -15.71
N ALA A 11 -0.62 -5.11 -14.78
CA ALA A 11 -0.32 -6.42 -14.21
C ALA A 11 -0.30 -7.52 -15.30
N ARG A 12 -1.26 -7.50 -16.23
CA ARG A 12 -1.29 -8.40 -17.37
C ARG A 12 -0.08 -8.18 -18.30
N ALA A 13 0.20 -6.93 -18.66
CA ALA A 13 1.30 -6.60 -19.56
C ALA A 13 2.67 -7.01 -18.97
N ALA A 14 2.88 -6.73 -17.69
CA ALA A 14 4.09 -7.10 -16.96
C ALA A 14 4.13 -8.58 -16.54
N ARG A 15 3.04 -9.34 -16.65
CA ARG A 15 2.88 -10.67 -16.04
C ARG A 15 3.26 -10.64 -14.56
N SER A 16 2.63 -9.75 -13.82
CA SER A 16 2.92 -9.46 -12.42
C SER A 16 1.68 -9.68 -11.56
N PRO A 17 1.79 -10.23 -10.34
CA PRO A 17 0.71 -10.11 -9.36
C PRO A 17 0.53 -8.64 -8.97
N VAL A 18 -0.67 -8.27 -8.49
CA VAL A 18 -0.98 -6.91 -8.06
C VAL A 18 -1.81 -6.88 -6.79
N ILE A 19 -1.50 -5.95 -5.89
CA ILE A 19 -2.35 -5.61 -4.75
C ILE A 19 -3.07 -4.30 -5.10
N VAL A 20 -4.38 -4.36 -5.26
CA VAL A 20 -5.21 -3.17 -5.48
C VAL A 20 -5.70 -2.71 -4.12
N GLN A 21 -5.28 -1.52 -3.72
CA GLN A 21 -5.53 -1.00 -2.38
C GLN A 21 -6.17 0.38 -2.39
N SER A 22 -6.85 0.74 -1.30
CA SER A 22 -7.34 2.08 -1.02
C SER A 22 -7.51 2.26 0.49
N ALA A 23 -7.28 3.48 0.97
CA ALA A 23 -7.60 3.88 2.33
C ALA A 23 -9.07 4.34 2.42
N TRP A 24 -9.65 4.30 3.64
CA TRP A 24 -11.02 4.83 3.84
C TRP A 24 -11.13 6.31 3.47
N SER A 25 -10.13 7.10 3.83
CA SER A 25 -10.05 8.54 3.51
C SER A 25 -10.08 8.86 2.01
N GLU A 26 -9.77 7.88 1.15
CA GLU A 26 -9.86 8.01 -0.31
C GLU A 26 -11.24 7.60 -0.84
N MET A 27 -11.89 6.63 -0.19
CA MET A 27 -13.21 6.12 -0.60
C MET A 27 -14.36 7.02 -0.12
N GLU A 28 -14.32 7.49 1.12
CA GLU A 28 -15.37 8.29 1.74
C GLU A 28 -15.75 9.55 0.94
N PRO A 29 -14.80 10.38 0.48
CA PRO A 29 -15.14 11.57 -0.33
C PRO A 29 -15.79 11.24 -1.67
N GLN A 30 -15.56 10.02 -2.19
CA GLN A 30 -16.16 9.52 -3.42
C GLN A 30 -17.49 8.81 -3.19
N MET A 31 -17.96 8.73 -1.94
CA MET A 31 -19.17 8.00 -1.54
C MET A 31 -19.15 6.52 -1.96
N ILE A 32 -17.96 5.90 -1.96
CA ILE A 32 -17.74 4.50 -2.32
C ILE A 32 -17.62 3.68 -1.04
N THR A 33 -18.39 2.61 -0.93
CA THR A 33 -18.28 1.65 0.17
C THR A 33 -17.20 0.60 -0.09
N TYR A 34 -16.78 -0.12 0.96
CA TYR A 34 -15.86 -1.26 0.81
C TYR A 34 -16.41 -2.31 -0.16
N ALA A 35 -17.71 -2.59 -0.11
CA ALA A 35 -18.35 -3.56 -0.99
C ALA A 35 -18.36 -3.11 -2.46
N ASP A 36 -18.56 -1.80 -2.71
CA ASP A 36 -18.52 -1.25 -4.07
C ASP A 36 -17.13 -1.40 -4.69
N LEU A 37 -16.08 -1.02 -3.94
CA LEU A 37 -14.70 -1.15 -4.41
C LEU A 37 -14.33 -2.62 -4.63
N ALA A 38 -14.63 -3.49 -3.67
CA ALA A 38 -14.35 -4.92 -3.79
C ALA A 38 -15.10 -5.55 -4.98
N GLY A 39 -16.35 -5.15 -5.21
CA GLY A 39 -17.15 -5.58 -6.36
C GLY A 39 -16.54 -5.15 -7.69
N LEU A 40 -16.09 -3.89 -7.78
CA LEU A 40 -15.42 -3.35 -8.96
C LEU A 40 -14.11 -4.10 -9.25
N ILE A 41 -13.26 -4.30 -8.24
CA ILE A 41 -11.98 -5.01 -8.40
C ILE A 41 -12.22 -6.45 -8.86
N ARG A 42 -13.19 -7.17 -8.28
CA ARG A 42 -13.54 -8.53 -8.70
C ARG A 42 -14.08 -8.60 -10.12
N CYS A 43 -14.87 -7.60 -10.54
CA CYS A 43 -15.38 -7.51 -11.90
C CYS A 43 -14.22 -7.44 -12.91
N PHE A 44 -13.19 -6.62 -12.65
CA PHE A 44 -11.99 -6.60 -13.49
C PHE A 44 -11.15 -7.86 -13.32
N GLY A 45 -10.98 -8.38 -12.11
CA GLY A 45 -10.29 -9.65 -11.88
C GLY A 45 -10.86 -10.81 -12.71
N ALA A 46 -12.18 -10.87 -12.87
CA ALA A 46 -12.81 -11.87 -13.74
C ALA A 46 -12.49 -11.68 -15.23
N ARG A 47 -12.24 -10.42 -15.68
CA ARG A 47 -11.81 -10.13 -17.07
C ARG A 47 -10.33 -10.41 -17.32
N PHE A 48 -9.52 -10.37 -16.27
CA PHE A 48 -8.08 -10.56 -16.28
C PHE A 48 -7.72 -11.79 -15.42
N ALA A 49 -8.38 -12.91 -15.70
CA ALA A 49 -8.34 -14.13 -14.87
C ALA A 49 -6.93 -14.72 -14.70
N GLU A 50 -6.00 -14.37 -15.60
CA GLU A 50 -4.58 -14.73 -15.52
C GLU A 50 -3.77 -13.90 -14.52
N VAL A 51 -4.32 -12.79 -14.00
CA VAL A 51 -3.62 -11.89 -13.07
C VAL A 51 -3.96 -12.28 -11.63
N PRO A 52 -2.99 -12.75 -10.84
CA PRO A 52 -3.16 -12.91 -9.40
C PRO A 52 -3.32 -11.53 -8.73
N PHE A 53 -4.34 -11.37 -7.89
CA PHE A 53 -4.55 -10.09 -7.21
C PHE A 53 -5.06 -10.25 -5.78
N ALA A 54 -4.82 -9.23 -4.96
CA ALA A 54 -5.43 -9.06 -3.65
C ALA A 54 -6.16 -7.71 -3.59
N ILE A 55 -7.19 -7.66 -2.74
CA ILE A 55 -7.94 -6.44 -2.40
C ILE A 55 -7.53 -6.06 -0.99
N HIS A 56 -6.91 -4.89 -0.81
CA HIS A 56 -6.29 -4.50 0.44
C HIS A 56 -6.82 -3.16 0.95
N LEU A 57 -7.17 -3.11 2.24
CA LEU A 57 -7.38 -1.85 2.95
C LEU A 57 -6.01 -1.32 3.38
N ASP A 58 -5.65 -0.14 2.88
CA ASP A 58 -4.45 0.58 3.26
C ASP A 58 -4.76 1.51 4.43
N HIS A 59 -3.90 1.60 5.43
CA HIS A 59 -4.05 2.45 6.61
C HIS A 59 -5.45 2.47 7.22
N GLY A 60 -5.97 1.33 7.68
CA GLY A 60 -7.16 1.30 8.54
C GLY A 60 -6.81 1.92 9.90
N MET A 61 -7.37 3.09 10.17
CA MET A 61 -7.08 3.88 11.37
C MET A 61 -7.87 3.43 12.60
N SER A 62 -8.82 2.52 12.42
CA SER A 62 -9.65 1.98 13.49
C SER A 62 -9.98 0.50 13.28
N GLU A 63 -10.35 -0.17 14.38
CA GLU A 63 -10.86 -1.55 14.32
C GLU A 63 -12.15 -1.62 13.48
N GLU A 64 -12.99 -0.58 13.53
CA GLU A 64 -14.24 -0.49 12.77
C GLU A 64 -14.00 -0.45 11.27
N GLU A 65 -13.04 0.36 10.78
CA GLU A 65 -12.66 0.42 9.37
C GLU A 65 -12.14 -0.94 8.88
N CYS A 66 -11.24 -1.56 9.65
CA CYS A 66 -10.70 -2.87 9.32
C CYS A 66 -11.78 -3.95 9.24
N MET A 67 -12.69 -3.98 10.20
CA MET A 67 -13.82 -4.92 10.22
C MET A 67 -14.81 -4.64 9.08
N GLY A 68 -15.06 -3.36 8.78
CA GLY A 68 -15.88 -2.94 7.65
C GLY A 68 -15.30 -3.41 6.31
N ALA A 69 -14.00 -3.30 6.11
CA ALA A 69 -13.31 -3.77 4.91
C ALA A 69 -13.41 -5.30 4.75
N LEU A 70 -13.18 -6.07 5.83
CA LEU A 70 -13.37 -7.52 5.82
C LEU A 70 -14.81 -7.91 5.47
N ALA A 71 -15.80 -7.26 6.10
CA ALA A 71 -17.21 -7.49 5.81
C ALA A 71 -17.58 -7.10 4.37
N GLY A 72 -16.96 -6.04 3.82
CA GLY A 72 -17.10 -5.59 2.43
C GLY A 72 -16.42 -6.49 1.42
N GLY A 73 -15.65 -7.48 1.88
CA GLY A 73 -15.04 -8.52 1.05
C GLY A 73 -13.60 -8.24 0.64
N PHE A 74 -12.87 -7.43 1.38
CA PHE A 74 -11.42 -7.31 1.22
C PHE A 74 -10.74 -8.60 1.67
N SER A 75 -9.72 -9.03 0.94
CA SER A 75 -8.92 -10.23 1.26
C SER A 75 -7.72 -9.92 2.16
N SER A 76 -7.41 -8.65 2.32
CA SER A 76 -6.28 -8.17 3.09
C SER A 76 -6.61 -6.82 3.71
N ILE A 77 -6.15 -6.59 4.92
CA ILE A 77 -6.30 -5.32 5.63
C ILE A 77 -4.98 -4.90 6.26
N MET A 78 -4.75 -3.60 6.39
CA MET A 78 -3.74 -3.04 7.27
C MET A 78 -4.43 -2.32 8.43
N TYR A 79 -3.93 -2.55 9.63
CA TYR A 79 -4.25 -1.71 10.79
C TYR A 79 -3.05 -0.85 11.15
N ASP A 80 -3.24 0.46 11.11
CA ASP A 80 -2.22 1.43 11.50
C ASP A 80 -2.50 1.97 12.91
N GLY A 81 -1.94 1.27 13.90
CA GLY A 81 -1.96 1.68 15.30
C GLY A 81 -0.75 2.51 15.74
N SER A 82 0.09 2.94 14.80
CA SER A 82 1.40 3.59 15.08
C SER A 82 1.29 4.94 15.79
N ALA A 83 0.16 5.62 15.66
CA ALA A 83 -0.12 6.88 16.35
C ALA A 83 -0.50 6.70 17.84
N GLY A 84 -0.93 5.50 18.24
CA GLY A 84 -1.35 5.16 19.58
C GLY A 84 -0.23 4.61 20.47
N SER A 85 -0.62 4.00 21.60
CA SER A 85 0.34 3.28 22.45
C SER A 85 0.71 1.92 21.82
N TYR A 86 1.90 1.42 22.16
CA TYR A 86 2.34 0.10 21.74
C TYR A 86 1.36 -1.00 22.17
N GLU A 87 0.87 -0.95 23.40
CA GLU A 87 -0.07 -1.90 23.98
C GLU A 87 -1.42 -1.91 23.27
N ASP A 88 -1.92 -0.74 22.88
CA ASP A 88 -3.16 -0.63 22.11
C ASP A 88 -2.96 -1.19 20.71
N ASN A 89 -1.86 -0.82 20.04
CA ASN A 89 -1.51 -1.37 18.72
C ASN A 89 -1.46 -2.91 18.76
N VAL A 90 -0.74 -3.50 19.72
CA VAL A 90 -0.68 -4.96 19.92
C VAL A 90 -2.08 -5.56 20.15
N THR A 91 -2.88 -4.92 21.01
CA THR A 91 -4.19 -5.45 21.41
C THR A 91 -5.16 -5.48 20.22
N VAL A 92 -5.24 -4.38 19.47
CA VAL A 92 -6.16 -4.27 18.31
C VAL A 92 -5.67 -5.16 17.17
N THR A 93 -4.38 -5.12 16.83
CA THR A 93 -3.78 -5.96 15.78
C THR A 93 -4.06 -7.45 16.04
N ARG A 94 -3.87 -7.93 17.27
CA ARG A 94 -4.17 -9.32 17.62
C ARG A 94 -5.65 -9.68 17.46
N ARG A 95 -6.58 -8.79 17.77
CA ARG A 95 -8.02 -9.00 17.55
C ARG A 95 -8.34 -9.08 16.06
N LEU A 96 -7.82 -8.13 15.29
CA LEU A 96 -8.03 -8.08 13.85
C LEU A 96 -7.42 -9.28 13.13
N ARG A 97 -6.24 -9.76 13.56
CA ARG A 97 -5.65 -10.99 13.00
C ARG A 97 -6.56 -12.20 13.18
N ARG A 98 -7.21 -12.32 14.34
CA ARG A 98 -8.21 -13.38 14.58
C ARG A 98 -9.45 -13.21 13.73
N ALA A 99 -9.93 -11.97 13.56
CA ALA A 99 -11.10 -11.65 12.73
C ALA A 99 -10.86 -11.93 11.25
N ALA A 100 -9.66 -11.64 10.72
CA ALA A 100 -9.28 -11.96 9.34
C ALA A 100 -9.28 -13.47 9.07
N GLY A 101 -9.05 -14.29 10.09
CA GLY A 101 -9.09 -15.75 9.98
C GLY A 101 -8.03 -16.32 9.03
N ALA A 102 -8.23 -17.57 8.58
CA ALA A 102 -7.29 -18.23 7.69
C ALA A 102 -7.36 -17.76 6.22
N GLY A 103 -8.44 -17.09 5.84
CA GLY A 103 -8.67 -16.63 4.46
C GLY A 103 -8.29 -15.17 4.21
N GLY A 104 -7.96 -14.42 5.27
CA GLY A 104 -7.55 -13.02 5.18
C GLY A 104 -6.13 -12.82 5.68
N THR A 105 -5.49 -11.74 5.24
CA THR A 105 -4.16 -11.31 5.71
C THR A 105 -4.26 -9.98 6.45
N LEU A 106 -3.42 -9.81 7.46
CA LEU A 106 -3.30 -8.58 8.24
C LEU A 106 -1.88 -8.05 8.16
N GLU A 107 -1.76 -6.84 7.66
CA GLU A 107 -0.57 -5.99 7.77
C GLU A 107 -0.70 -5.09 9.00
N ALA A 108 0.40 -4.79 9.66
CA ALA A 108 0.46 -3.83 10.75
C ALA A 108 1.71 -2.97 10.64
N GLU A 109 1.78 -1.87 11.40
CA GLU A 109 2.92 -0.96 11.38
C GLU A 109 3.68 -0.99 12.71
N VAL A 110 5.02 -1.06 12.62
CA VAL A 110 5.94 -0.96 13.76
C VAL A 110 6.93 0.18 13.51
N GLY A 111 7.05 1.08 14.46
CA GLY A 111 7.58 2.43 14.25
C GLY A 111 6.45 3.34 13.78
N ARG A 112 6.79 4.42 13.09
CA ARG A 112 5.80 5.30 12.43
C ARG A 112 6.41 5.86 11.15
N VAL A 113 5.76 5.57 10.03
CA VAL A 113 6.08 6.24 8.77
C VAL A 113 5.56 7.67 8.85
N GLY A 114 6.43 8.66 8.58
CA GLY A 114 6.06 10.06 8.66
C GLY A 114 5.21 10.53 7.48
N GLY A 115 4.71 11.78 7.59
CA GLY A 115 3.88 12.40 6.57
C GLY A 115 2.38 12.19 6.80
N ALA A 116 1.56 12.65 5.85
CA ALA A 116 0.11 12.59 5.94
C ALA A 116 -0.43 11.44 5.08
N GLU A 117 -1.06 10.45 5.71
CA GLU A 117 -1.77 9.37 5.02
C GLU A 117 -2.95 8.87 5.86
N GLY A 118 -3.86 8.14 5.23
CA GLY A 118 -5.02 7.56 5.92
C GLY A 118 -6.00 8.56 6.52
N GLY A 119 -5.90 9.86 6.19
CA GLY A 119 -6.70 10.91 6.81
C GLY A 119 -6.15 11.40 8.15
N GLY A 120 -4.98 10.88 8.59
CA GLY A 120 -4.24 11.35 9.75
C GLY A 120 -3.53 12.69 9.51
N GLY A 121 -2.89 13.22 10.56
CA GLY A 121 -2.05 14.42 10.48
C GLY A 121 -0.70 14.18 9.83
N ASP A 122 0.07 15.24 9.64
CA ASP A 122 1.47 15.16 9.22
C ASP A 122 2.32 14.73 10.44
N PHE A 123 2.70 13.46 10.47
CA PHE A 123 3.40 12.86 11.61
C PHE A 123 4.92 12.84 11.41
N GLU A 124 5.64 12.93 12.52
CA GLU A 124 7.08 12.71 12.55
C GLU A 124 7.44 11.23 12.35
N ILE A 125 8.58 10.98 11.70
CA ILE A 125 9.14 9.64 11.51
C ILE A 125 9.60 9.09 12.87
N VAL A 126 9.12 7.89 13.22
CA VAL A 126 9.69 7.09 14.31
C VAL A 126 10.20 5.79 13.69
N LYS A 127 11.53 5.64 13.63
CA LYS A 127 12.14 4.44 13.03
C LYS A 127 11.72 3.18 13.78
N SER A 128 11.51 2.09 13.04
CA SER A 128 11.21 0.79 13.60
C SER A 128 12.36 0.27 14.45
N ASP A 129 12.06 -0.32 15.59
CA ASP A 129 13.02 -0.99 16.45
C ASP A 129 12.97 -2.51 16.27
N PRO A 130 14.11 -3.21 16.02
CA PRO A 130 14.11 -4.65 15.76
C PRO A 130 13.62 -5.51 16.93
N GLU A 131 13.87 -5.12 18.17
CA GLU A 131 13.42 -5.87 19.35
C GLU A 131 11.91 -5.68 19.53
N GLN A 132 11.43 -4.45 19.34
CA GLN A 132 9.99 -4.16 19.37
C GLN A 132 9.25 -4.92 18.24
N LEU A 133 9.83 -4.99 17.03
CA LEU A 133 9.26 -5.73 15.91
C LEU A 133 9.09 -7.21 16.24
N ARG A 134 10.11 -7.86 16.80
CA ARG A 134 10.04 -9.27 17.19
C ARG A 134 8.96 -9.50 18.25
N ASP A 135 8.96 -8.71 19.32
CA ASP A 135 7.96 -8.78 20.40
C ASP A 135 6.53 -8.56 19.86
N PHE A 136 6.38 -7.59 18.96
CA PHE A 136 5.08 -7.30 18.31
C PHE A 136 4.56 -8.50 17.51
N LEU A 137 5.40 -9.11 16.68
CA LEU A 137 5.03 -10.28 15.88
C LEU A 137 4.65 -11.47 16.74
N GLU A 138 5.42 -11.75 17.79
CA GLU A 138 5.11 -12.83 18.75
C GLU A 138 3.75 -12.64 19.45
N LYS A 139 3.38 -11.40 19.75
CA LYS A 139 2.13 -11.05 20.43
C LYS A 139 0.92 -10.99 19.52
N THR A 140 1.10 -10.59 18.28
CA THR A 140 -0.01 -10.29 17.36
C THR A 140 -0.27 -11.36 16.31
N GLY A 141 0.78 -11.98 15.80
CA GLY A 141 0.72 -12.90 14.68
C GLY A 141 0.37 -12.20 13.35
N ALA A 142 0.71 -10.93 13.19
CA ALA A 142 0.51 -10.21 11.92
C ALA A 142 1.20 -10.94 10.75
N ASP A 143 0.61 -10.88 9.56
CA ASP A 143 1.10 -11.60 8.38
C ASP A 143 2.12 -10.79 7.57
N ALA A 144 2.15 -9.47 7.74
CA ALA A 144 3.11 -8.55 7.13
C ALA A 144 3.32 -7.33 8.01
N ILE A 145 4.48 -6.68 7.91
CA ILE A 145 4.82 -5.50 8.71
C ILE A 145 5.32 -4.37 7.83
N ALA A 146 4.63 -3.23 7.91
CA ALA A 146 5.12 -1.94 7.43
C ALA A 146 6.20 -1.42 8.37
N VAL A 147 7.36 -1.06 7.80
CA VAL A 147 8.51 -0.59 8.56
C VAL A 147 8.86 0.85 8.23
N SER A 148 9.28 1.59 9.25
CA SER A 148 9.79 2.94 9.14
C SER A 148 11.33 2.91 9.20
N ILE A 149 11.95 3.12 8.05
CA ILE A 149 13.40 3.13 7.87
C ILE A 149 13.92 4.46 7.28
N GLY A 150 13.13 5.54 7.46
CA GLY A 150 13.39 6.87 6.89
C GLY A 150 12.52 7.23 5.69
N ASN A 151 11.61 6.34 5.30
CA ASN A 151 10.53 6.60 4.36
C ASN A 151 9.46 7.49 5.00
N PHE A 152 8.71 8.22 4.16
CA PHE A 152 7.59 9.06 4.59
C PHE A 152 6.58 9.24 3.45
N HIS A 153 5.33 9.56 3.83
CA HIS A 153 4.23 9.75 2.90
C HIS A 153 4.19 11.17 2.34
N GLY A 154 3.92 11.27 1.04
CA GLY A 154 3.75 12.55 0.35
C GLY A 154 5.06 13.30 0.09
N SER A 155 4.98 14.30 -0.79
CA SER A 155 6.08 15.22 -1.10
C SER A 155 5.90 16.60 -0.46
N HIS A 156 4.85 16.77 0.33
CA HIS A 156 4.43 18.03 0.94
C HIS A 156 4.36 17.89 2.47
N GLY A 157 4.63 18.96 3.19
CA GLY A 157 4.54 18.99 4.64
C GLY A 157 5.89 19.15 5.33
N VAL A 158 6.07 18.53 6.49
CA VAL A 158 7.26 18.65 7.34
C VAL A 158 8.50 18.05 6.66
N HIS A 159 8.32 16.97 5.92
CA HIS A 159 9.41 16.27 5.25
C HIS A 159 9.60 16.80 3.82
N LYS A 160 10.77 17.39 3.56
CA LYS A 160 11.13 17.94 2.24
C LYS A 160 12.30 17.17 1.64
N GLY A 161 12.21 16.91 0.33
CA GLY A 161 13.24 16.22 -0.44
C GLY A 161 12.99 14.72 -0.55
N ALA A 162 13.93 14.01 -1.18
CA ALA A 162 13.84 12.56 -1.34
C ALA A 162 14.07 11.85 0.00
N PRO A 163 13.26 10.82 0.33
CA PRO A 163 13.50 9.98 1.51
C PRO A 163 14.89 9.34 1.45
N LYS A 164 15.55 9.23 2.61
CA LYS A 164 16.82 8.53 2.73
C LYS A 164 16.61 7.27 3.56
N LEU A 165 16.63 6.14 2.91
CA LEU A 165 16.43 4.85 3.55
C LEU A 165 17.64 4.41 4.36
N ASP A 166 17.39 3.92 5.56
CA ASP A 166 18.39 3.32 6.45
C ASP A 166 18.50 1.81 6.15
N PHE A 167 19.38 1.47 5.24
CA PHE A 167 19.58 0.07 4.80
C PHE A 167 20.23 -0.81 5.88
N GLU A 168 21.01 -0.23 6.81
CA GLU A 168 21.55 -0.99 7.93
C GLU A 168 20.44 -1.39 8.90
N LEU A 169 19.49 -0.47 9.14
CA LEU A 169 18.29 -0.79 9.91
C LEU A 169 17.42 -1.81 9.20
N LEU A 170 17.22 -1.67 7.87
CA LEU A 170 16.44 -2.64 7.09
C LEU A 170 17.02 -4.07 7.23
N ALA A 171 18.33 -4.23 7.13
CA ALA A 171 18.99 -5.53 7.32
C ALA A 171 18.68 -6.13 8.70
N ARG A 172 18.83 -5.32 9.77
CA ARG A 172 18.53 -5.78 11.13
C ARG A 172 17.06 -6.14 11.34
N LEU A 173 16.14 -5.38 10.74
CA LEU A 173 14.71 -5.68 10.79
C LEU A 173 14.41 -6.99 10.05
N HIS A 174 15.01 -7.18 8.87
CA HIS A 174 14.84 -8.41 8.09
C HIS A 174 15.34 -9.65 8.85
N ASP A 175 16.48 -9.54 9.53
CA ASP A 175 17.07 -10.65 10.31
C ASP A 175 16.17 -11.16 11.45
N VAL A 176 15.33 -10.30 12.02
CA VAL A 176 14.42 -10.65 13.12
C VAL A 176 12.98 -10.86 12.68
N CYS A 177 12.62 -10.45 11.44
CA CYS A 177 11.27 -10.51 10.93
C CYS A 177 11.01 -11.83 10.21
N GLY A 178 10.09 -12.63 10.72
CA GLY A 178 9.69 -13.91 10.13
C GLY A 178 8.56 -13.80 9.09
N VAL A 179 8.11 -12.57 8.77
CA VAL A 179 7.02 -12.29 7.83
C VAL A 179 7.46 -11.25 6.78
N PRO A 180 6.72 -11.08 5.66
CA PRO A 180 7.01 -10.06 4.66
C PRO A 180 7.13 -8.65 5.24
N LEU A 181 8.18 -7.92 4.85
CA LEU A 181 8.34 -6.50 5.14
C LEU A 181 7.71 -5.64 4.05
N VAL A 182 7.08 -4.54 4.45
CA VAL A 182 6.39 -3.61 3.56
C VAL A 182 7.03 -2.23 3.63
N LEU A 183 7.23 -1.60 2.46
CA LEU A 183 7.74 -0.24 2.32
C LEU A 183 6.59 0.70 1.92
N HIS A 184 6.20 1.58 2.83
CA HIS A 184 5.26 2.67 2.58
C HIS A 184 5.98 3.94 2.10
N GLY A 185 5.22 4.90 1.56
CA GLY A 185 5.73 6.20 1.15
C GLY A 185 6.80 6.14 0.06
N ALA A 186 6.71 5.17 -0.84
CA ALA A 186 7.75 4.95 -1.85
C ALA A 186 7.75 5.99 -2.98
N SER A 187 6.69 6.77 -3.16
CA SER A 187 6.66 7.89 -4.10
C SER A 187 7.74 8.92 -3.74
N GLY A 188 8.70 9.12 -4.65
CA GLY A 188 9.83 10.05 -4.42
C GLY A 188 11.10 9.38 -3.86
N ILE A 189 11.09 8.11 -3.50
CA ILE A 189 12.30 7.33 -3.23
C ILE A 189 13.01 7.08 -4.57
N PRO A 190 14.34 7.28 -4.65
CA PRO A 190 15.09 6.96 -5.88
C PRO A 190 14.92 5.48 -6.27
N GLU A 191 14.73 5.22 -7.57
CA GLU A 191 14.51 3.87 -8.09
C GLU A 191 15.59 2.85 -7.62
N ALA A 192 16.86 3.26 -7.62
CA ALA A 192 17.96 2.41 -7.16
C ALA A 192 17.80 1.99 -5.69
N ASP A 193 17.24 2.87 -4.85
CA ASP A 193 17.02 2.60 -3.42
C ASP A 193 15.82 1.66 -3.23
N VAL A 194 14.75 1.79 -4.02
CA VAL A 194 13.63 0.84 -3.99
C VAL A 194 14.09 -0.54 -4.44
N ARG A 195 14.80 -0.64 -5.57
CA ARG A 195 15.37 -1.92 -6.06
C ARG A 195 16.28 -2.56 -5.01
N ARG A 196 17.12 -1.76 -4.35
CA ARG A 196 17.97 -2.23 -3.25
C ARG A 196 17.15 -2.73 -2.06
N ALA A 197 16.13 -1.99 -1.62
CA ALA A 197 15.25 -2.39 -0.52
C ALA A 197 14.55 -3.74 -0.82
N VAL A 198 14.06 -3.93 -2.05
CA VAL A 198 13.47 -5.20 -2.50
C VAL A 198 14.48 -6.36 -2.40
N THR A 199 15.74 -6.16 -2.83
CA THR A 199 16.78 -7.21 -2.68
C THR A 199 17.15 -7.50 -1.23
N MET A 200 16.80 -6.61 -0.30
CA MET A 200 17.06 -6.72 1.13
C MET A 200 15.85 -7.19 1.96
N GLY A 201 14.77 -7.67 1.31
CA GLY A 201 13.65 -8.32 2.00
C GLY A 201 12.34 -7.53 2.02
N ILE A 202 12.25 -6.36 1.38
CA ILE A 202 10.95 -5.73 1.13
C ILE A 202 10.17 -6.56 0.11
N CYS A 203 8.94 -6.97 0.47
CA CYS A 203 8.09 -7.84 -0.34
C CYS A 203 6.85 -7.13 -0.91
N LYS A 204 6.44 -6.00 -0.33
CA LYS A 204 5.35 -5.14 -0.78
C LYS A 204 5.82 -3.70 -0.76
N VAL A 205 5.45 -2.93 -1.78
CA VAL A 205 5.79 -1.51 -1.89
C VAL A 205 4.52 -0.72 -2.22
N ASN A 206 4.22 0.31 -1.41
CA ASN A 206 3.05 1.15 -1.60
C ASN A 206 3.40 2.40 -2.42
N TYR A 207 2.65 2.60 -3.51
CA TYR A 207 2.75 3.77 -4.38
C TYR A 207 1.39 4.45 -4.52
N TYR A 208 1.34 5.76 -4.27
CA TYR A 208 0.13 6.56 -4.44
C TYR A 208 0.42 7.91 -5.12
N THR A 209 1.14 8.81 -4.47
CA THR A 209 1.31 10.22 -4.89
C THR A 209 1.83 10.36 -6.32
N GLN A 210 2.79 9.54 -6.73
CA GLN A 210 3.33 9.56 -8.09
C GLN A 210 2.28 9.13 -9.11
N LEU A 211 1.51 8.07 -8.82
CA LEU A 211 0.45 7.56 -9.69
C LEU A 211 -0.67 8.60 -9.83
N TYR A 212 -1.07 9.21 -8.70
CA TYR A 212 -2.05 10.30 -8.70
C TYR A 212 -1.59 11.48 -9.58
N ASN A 213 -0.35 11.94 -9.41
CA ASN A 213 0.18 13.06 -10.18
C ASN A 213 0.20 12.76 -11.67
N VAL A 214 0.72 11.61 -12.09
CA VAL A 214 0.77 11.19 -13.49
C VAL A 214 -0.62 11.14 -14.12
N TYR A 215 -1.61 10.61 -13.39
CA TYR A 215 -3.00 10.58 -13.85
C TYR A 215 -3.59 11.98 -13.97
N MET A 216 -3.46 12.82 -12.95
CA MET A 216 -4.04 14.15 -12.92
C MET A 216 -3.38 15.13 -13.88
N ASP A 217 -2.06 15.00 -14.10
CA ASP A 217 -1.36 15.80 -15.12
C ASP A 217 -1.89 15.46 -16.52
N CYS A 218 -2.04 14.17 -16.83
CA CYS A 218 -2.64 13.73 -18.08
C CYS A 218 -4.07 14.28 -18.26
N VAL A 219 -4.90 14.28 -17.23
CA VAL A 219 -6.25 14.84 -17.27
C VAL A 219 -6.22 16.36 -17.52
N ARG A 220 -5.35 17.09 -16.81
CA ARG A 220 -5.22 18.56 -16.99
C ARG A 220 -4.78 18.94 -18.40
N ASP A 221 -3.80 18.21 -18.93
CA ASP A 221 -3.24 18.50 -20.26
C ASP A 221 -4.21 18.18 -21.40
N ASN A 222 -5.22 17.34 -21.16
CA ASN A 222 -6.16 16.86 -22.17
C ASN A 222 -7.63 17.20 -21.85
N CYS A 223 -7.89 18.17 -20.99
CA CYS A 223 -9.25 18.55 -20.58
C CYS A 223 -10.11 19.17 -21.72
N GLY A 224 -9.54 19.43 -22.89
CA GLY A 224 -10.25 19.83 -24.09
C GLY A 224 -10.79 18.69 -24.96
N GLU A 225 -10.45 17.45 -24.65
CA GLU A 225 -10.98 16.24 -25.31
C GLU A 225 -12.36 15.87 -24.76
N THR A 226 -13.02 14.87 -25.37
CA THR A 226 -14.20 14.26 -24.74
C THR A 226 -13.80 13.54 -23.45
N MET A 227 -14.75 13.36 -22.54
CA MET A 227 -14.50 12.67 -21.28
C MET A 227 -13.92 11.27 -21.51
N GLU A 228 -14.50 10.53 -22.47
CA GLU A 228 -14.10 9.15 -22.79
C GLU A 228 -12.66 9.08 -23.33
N GLU A 229 -12.28 10.02 -24.20
CA GLU A 229 -10.92 10.10 -24.75
C GLU A 229 -9.90 10.47 -23.67
N CYS A 230 -10.20 11.52 -22.89
CA CYS A 230 -9.35 11.99 -21.80
C CYS A 230 -9.14 10.90 -20.74
N MET A 231 -10.22 10.29 -20.22
CA MET A 231 -10.14 9.22 -19.21
C MET A 231 -9.45 7.98 -19.77
N GLY A 232 -9.73 7.60 -21.01
CA GLY A 232 -9.06 6.48 -21.67
C GLY A 232 -7.56 6.69 -21.86
N ARG A 233 -7.14 7.94 -22.17
CA ARG A 233 -5.72 8.33 -22.25
C ARG A 233 -5.06 8.26 -20.87
N ALA A 234 -5.67 8.86 -19.86
CA ALA A 234 -5.16 8.87 -18.49
C ALA A 234 -5.02 7.44 -17.92
N THR A 235 -5.97 6.55 -18.20
CA THR A 235 -5.88 5.13 -17.83
C THR A 235 -4.66 4.44 -18.45
N ARG A 236 -4.39 4.68 -19.74
CA ARG A 236 -3.19 4.10 -20.40
C ARG A 236 -1.88 4.65 -19.86
N VAL A 237 -1.82 5.95 -19.61
CA VAL A 237 -0.63 6.60 -19.03
C VAL A 237 -0.37 6.04 -17.62
N LEU A 238 -1.42 5.91 -16.82
CA LEU A 238 -1.33 5.32 -15.49
C LEU A 238 -0.88 3.86 -15.54
N ALA A 239 -1.43 3.04 -16.44
CA ALA A 239 -1.02 1.66 -16.62
C ALA A 239 0.48 1.55 -16.97
N GLY A 240 0.98 2.39 -17.88
CA GLY A 240 2.40 2.41 -18.23
C GLY A 240 3.31 2.82 -17.06
N GLU A 241 2.84 3.68 -16.16
CA GLU A 241 3.60 4.01 -14.94
C GLU A 241 3.60 2.84 -13.94
N ILE A 242 2.47 2.16 -13.76
CA ILE A 242 2.39 0.97 -12.89
C ILE A 242 3.28 -0.17 -13.43
N GLU A 243 3.36 -0.37 -14.76
CA GLU A 243 4.28 -1.36 -15.35
C GLU A 243 5.74 -1.10 -14.95
N LYS A 244 6.19 0.18 -14.98
CA LYS A 244 7.54 0.56 -14.51
C LYS A 244 7.74 0.24 -13.03
N LEU A 245 6.73 0.48 -12.19
CA LEU A 245 6.79 0.14 -10.77
C LEU A 245 6.90 -1.38 -10.56
N MET A 246 6.16 -2.18 -11.32
CA MET A 246 6.26 -3.65 -11.27
C MET A 246 7.65 -4.15 -11.66
N ASP A 247 8.27 -3.56 -12.68
CA ASP A 247 9.67 -3.86 -13.04
C ASP A 247 10.63 -3.45 -11.92
N MET A 248 10.47 -2.24 -11.40
CA MET A 248 11.30 -1.73 -10.31
C MET A 248 11.21 -2.59 -9.05
N CYS A 249 10.02 -3.07 -8.70
CA CYS A 249 9.79 -3.98 -7.57
C CYS A 249 10.21 -5.44 -7.87
N GLY A 250 10.62 -5.76 -9.10
CA GLY A 250 11.03 -7.11 -9.48
C GLY A 250 9.86 -8.11 -9.53
N SER A 251 8.62 -7.63 -9.61
CA SER A 251 7.42 -8.48 -9.69
C SER A 251 7.04 -8.85 -11.13
N ALA A 252 7.58 -8.17 -12.14
CA ALA A 252 7.38 -8.51 -13.55
C ALA A 252 7.84 -9.95 -13.85
N GLY A 253 7.01 -10.71 -14.55
CA GLY A 253 7.24 -12.11 -14.89
C GLY A 253 6.99 -13.09 -13.73
N LYS A 254 6.29 -12.69 -12.67
CA LYS A 254 6.00 -13.52 -11.48
C LYS A 254 4.54 -14.02 -11.41
N ALA A 255 3.70 -13.68 -12.39
CA ALA A 255 2.32 -14.17 -12.54
C ALA A 255 2.21 -15.17 -13.68
#